data_722a8d6712585d3a2e0c02f1c01cae7d
#
_entry.id   722a8d6712585d3a2e0c02f1c01cae7d
#
_cell.length_a   1.000
_cell.length_b   1.000
_cell.length_c   1.000
_cell.angle_alpha   90.00
_cell.angle_beta   90.00
_cell.angle_gamma   90.00
#
_symmetry.space_group_name_H-M   'P 1'
#
loop_
_entity.id
_entity.type
_entity.pdbx_description
1 polymer ?
#
loop_
_entity_poly.entity_id
_entity_poly.type
_entity_poly.pdbx_seq_one_letter_code
_entity_poly.pdbx_strand_id
1 'polypeptide(L)'
;CTGSNANLLSGDIAGHLSGRYIEITVYSLSYVEFLQFHTLTNSEVSLNLFLKYGGLPYIKHLPLEDAIVFEYLKNIYNTIVYRDIINRFSIRNTLFLEQLVQFLAAQTGSLFSAKKISDFLKSQRINMAPNQVQTYVQYLVSAFLLHKVARYDLVGKRLFEIGDKYYFENLGIRNAIWGYRIEDRGKIIENVVYNHLVFRGYIVKVGVLGDKEIDFIAEKNNEKIYVQVALTLEEEKTMEREFGNLLAIDDNYPKMVVTLNAFDWASYQGVKVVDLRSFLMKNW
;
A
#
# COMPACT_ATOMS: atom_id res chain seq x y z
N CYS A 1 -25.79 1.99 -5.96
CA CYS A 1 -24.97 3.21 -6.05
C CYS A 1 -23.51 2.82 -6.12
N THR A 2 -22.70 3.54 -6.90
CA THR A 2 -21.25 3.40 -6.94
C THR A 2 -20.61 4.76 -6.66
N GLY A 3 -19.43 4.78 -6.05
CA GLY A 3 -18.71 6.01 -5.77
C GLY A 3 -17.21 5.79 -5.61
N SER A 4 -16.44 6.81 -5.96
CA SER A 4 -14.98 6.86 -5.87
C SER A 4 -14.47 7.45 -4.54
N ASN A 5 -15.31 7.49 -3.50
CA ASN A 5 -14.94 8.10 -2.23
C ASN A 5 -15.63 7.40 -1.05
N ALA A 6 -14.85 7.13 0.02
CA ALA A 6 -15.33 6.46 1.23
C ALA A 6 -16.47 7.20 1.94
N ASN A 7 -16.56 8.53 1.77
CA ASN A 7 -17.59 9.36 2.41
C ASN A 7 -18.87 9.49 1.58
N LEU A 8 -19.01 8.80 0.47
CA LEU A 8 -20.18 8.91 -0.40
C LEU A 8 -21.46 8.42 0.28
N LEU A 9 -21.34 7.49 1.21
CA LEU A 9 -22.44 6.94 2.01
C LEU A 9 -22.52 7.55 3.41
N SER A 10 -21.63 8.48 3.79
CA SER A 10 -21.61 9.11 5.13
C SER A 10 -22.46 10.37 5.27
N GLY A 11 -23.07 10.84 4.17
CA GLY A 11 -23.96 12.03 4.16
C GLY A 11 -25.45 11.66 4.11
N ASP A 12 -26.24 12.48 3.44
CA ASP A 12 -27.71 12.31 3.32
C ASP A 12 -28.12 10.94 2.78
N ILE A 13 -27.29 10.33 1.90
CA ILE A 13 -27.55 9.00 1.34
C ILE A 13 -27.47 7.91 2.44
N ALA A 14 -26.52 8.01 3.36
CA ALA A 14 -26.41 7.06 4.49
C ALA A 14 -27.63 7.14 5.42
N GLY A 15 -28.16 8.34 5.64
CA GLY A 15 -29.39 8.53 6.41
C GLY A 15 -30.59 7.85 5.79
N HIS A 16 -30.75 7.95 4.46
CA HIS A 16 -31.86 7.32 3.72
C HIS A 16 -31.70 5.81 3.54
N LEU A 17 -30.47 5.28 3.50
CA LEU A 17 -30.15 3.86 3.31
C LEU A 17 -29.83 3.13 4.62
N SER A 18 -29.95 3.78 5.76
CA SER A 18 -29.57 3.25 7.07
C SER A 18 -30.04 1.79 7.28
N GLY A 19 -29.09 0.87 7.45
CA GLY A 19 -29.35 -0.55 7.65
C GLY A 19 -29.86 -1.35 6.43
N ARG A 20 -29.85 -0.76 5.22
CA ARG A 20 -30.44 -1.37 4.02
C ARG A 20 -29.43 -1.51 2.86
N TYR A 21 -28.13 -1.48 3.12
CA TYR A 21 -27.11 -1.67 2.09
C TYR A 21 -25.97 -2.56 2.59
N ILE A 22 -25.29 -3.15 1.63
CA ILE A 22 -24.01 -3.85 1.82
C ILE A 22 -22.98 -3.06 1.03
N GLU A 23 -21.89 -2.71 1.69
CA GLU A 23 -20.75 -2.05 1.05
C GLU A 23 -19.80 -3.09 0.47
N ILE A 24 -19.50 -2.96 -0.83
CA ILE A 24 -18.53 -3.80 -1.53
C ILE A 24 -17.41 -2.88 -2.02
N THR A 25 -16.23 -3.05 -1.46
CA THR A 25 -15.04 -2.34 -1.92
C THR A 25 -14.48 -3.03 -3.17
N VAL A 26 -14.32 -2.26 -4.24
CA VAL A 26 -13.71 -2.72 -5.49
C VAL A 26 -12.28 -2.19 -5.55
N TYR A 27 -11.31 -3.08 -5.50
CA TYR A 27 -9.88 -2.77 -5.61
C TYR A 27 -9.41 -2.78 -7.06
N SER A 28 -8.23 -2.24 -7.32
CA SER A 28 -7.48 -2.51 -8.55
C SER A 28 -7.29 -4.03 -8.74
N LEU A 29 -7.10 -4.47 -9.98
CA LEU A 29 -6.87 -5.88 -10.28
C LEU A 29 -5.72 -6.46 -9.43
N SER A 30 -5.95 -7.62 -8.85
CA SER A 30 -4.89 -8.47 -8.31
C SER A 30 -3.95 -8.95 -9.41
N TYR A 31 -2.78 -9.48 -9.05
CA TYR A 31 -1.85 -10.02 -10.05
C TYR A 31 -2.47 -11.14 -10.89
N VAL A 32 -3.26 -12.01 -10.29
CA VAL A 32 -3.97 -13.09 -11.02
C VAL A 32 -4.97 -12.51 -12.02
N GLU A 33 -5.78 -11.54 -11.60
CA GLU A 33 -6.72 -10.87 -12.50
C GLU A 33 -5.99 -10.07 -13.58
N PHE A 34 -4.88 -9.41 -13.26
CA PHE A 34 -4.04 -8.72 -14.24
C PHE A 34 -3.55 -9.69 -15.34
N LEU A 35 -3.04 -10.87 -14.96
CA LEU A 35 -2.65 -11.90 -15.92
C LEU A 35 -3.82 -12.32 -16.82
N GLN A 36 -5.00 -12.56 -16.25
CA GLN A 36 -6.20 -12.93 -17.00
C GLN A 36 -6.67 -11.82 -17.96
N PHE A 37 -6.74 -10.59 -17.46
CA PHE A 37 -7.16 -9.43 -18.27
C PHE A 37 -6.25 -9.18 -19.45
N HIS A 38 -4.94 -9.30 -19.27
CA HIS A 38 -3.94 -9.06 -20.31
C HIS A 38 -3.60 -10.32 -21.13
N THR A 39 -4.20 -11.48 -20.82
CA THR A 39 -3.89 -12.76 -21.45
C THR A 39 -2.39 -13.09 -21.36
N LEU A 40 -1.82 -12.85 -20.19
CA LEU A 40 -0.40 -13.09 -19.88
C LEU A 40 -0.22 -14.37 -19.07
N THR A 41 0.94 -15.00 -19.24
CA THR A 41 1.38 -16.12 -18.40
C THR A 41 2.11 -15.62 -17.15
N ASN A 42 2.10 -16.41 -16.08
CA ASN A 42 2.86 -16.10 -14.87
C ASN A 42 4.37 -16.16 -15.15
N SER A 43 5.01 -15.03 -15.31
CA SER A 43 6.43 -14.90 -15.61
C SER A 43 7.03 -13.69 -14.88
N GLU A 44 8.35 -13.60 -14.84
CA GLU A 44 9.04 -12.43 -14.30
C GLU A 44 8.71 -11.16 -15.09
N VAL A 45 8.59 -11.28 -16.43
CA VAL A 45 8.19 -10.16 -17.29
C VAL A 45 6.80 -9.65 -16.90
N SER A 46 5.84 -10.55 -16.72
CA SER A 46 4.48 -10.20 -16.33
C SER A 46 4.41 -9.59 -14.92
N LEU A 47 5.21 -10.10 -13.99
CA LEU A 47 5.34 -9.49 -12.66
C LEU A 47 5.89 -8.06 -12.76
N ASN A 48 6.96 -7.85 -13.53
CA ASN A 48 7.53 -6.51 -13.70
C ASN A 48 6.56 -5.52 -14.35
N LEU A 49 5.73 -5.97 -15.31
CA LEU A 49 4.66 -5.14 -15.90
C LEU A 49 3.62 -4.75 -14.84
N PHE A 50 3.19 -5.71 -14.00
CA PHE A 50 2.23 -5.46 -12.93
C PHE A 50 2.80 -4.50 -11.86
N LEU A 51 4.04 -4.71 -11.42
CA LEU A 51 4.70 -3.82 -10.47
C LEU A 51 4.88 -2.40 -11.03
N LYS A 52 5.07 -2.28 -12.34
CA LYS A 52 5.29 -1.01 -13.03
C LYS A 52 4.01 -0.25 -13.30
N TYR A 53 3.01 -0.90 -13.89
CA TYR A 53 1.79 -0.26 -14.38
C TYR A 53 0.59 -0.39 -13.45
N GLY A 54 0.69 -1.26 -12.43
CA GLY A 54 -0.42 -1.50 -11.50
C GLY A 54 -1.57 -2.28 -12.12
N GLY A 55 -2.72 -2.27 -11.43
CA GLY A 55 -3.87 -3.10 -11.75
C GLY A 55 -5.10 -2.34 -12.26
N LEU A 56 -4.98 -1.16 -12.89
CA LEU A 56 -6.16 -0.49 -13.46
C LEU A 56 -6.68 -1.25 -14.70
N PRO A 57 -7.97 -1.67 -14.73
CA PRO A 57 -8.48 -2.56 -15.77
C PRO A 57 -8.38 -2.01 -17.19
N TYR A 58 -8.53 -0.69 -17.37
CA TYR A 58 -8.53 -0.07 -18.69
C TYR A 58 -7.17 -0.16 -19.41
N ILE A 59 -6.06 -0.37 -18.67
CA ILE A 59 -4.71 -0.54 -19.26
C ILE A 59 -4.69 -1.67 -20.28
N LYS A 60 -5.56 -2.69 -20.14
CA LYS A 60 -5.73 -3.76 -21.13
C LYS A 60 -5.95 -3.25 -22.57
N HIS A 61 -6.57 -2.09 -22.73
CA HIS A 61 -6.91 -1.51 -24.03
C HIS A 61 -5.81 -0.59 -24.59
N LEU A 62 -4.70 -0.46 -23.89
CA LEU A 62 -3.58 0.38 -24.25
C LEU A 62 -2.38 -0.47 -24.70
N PRO A 63 -1.55 -0.01 -25.64
CA PRO A 63 -0.22 -0.56 -25.81
C PRO A 63 0.56 -0.46 -24.49
N LEU A 64 1.22 -1.55 -24.09
CA LEU A 64 2.03 -1.58 -22.86
C LEU A 64 3.38 -0.87 -23.06
N GLU A 65 3.31 0.39 -23.45
CA GLU A 65 4.43 1.31 -23.68
C GLU A 65 4.41 2.41 -22.61
N ASP A 66 5.58 2.72 -22.07
CA ASP A 66 5.71 3.66 -20.95
C ASP A 66 5.06 5.02 -21.22
N ALA A 67 5.30 5.59 -22.42
CA ALA A 67 4.75 6.89 -22.77
C ALA A 67 3.22 6.91 -22.74
N ILE A 68 2.58 5.84 -23.20
CA ILE A 68 1.11 5.75 -23.30
C ILE A 68 0.50 5.42 -21.95
N VAL A 69 1.03 4.39 -21.27
CA VAL A 69 0.46 3.94 -19.99
C VAL A 69 0.65 4.98 -18.89
N PHE A 70 1.83 5.59 -18.77
CA PHE A 70 2.05 6.62 -17.75
C PHE A 70 1.28 7.91 -18.03
N GLU A 71 1.05 8.28 -19.28
CA GLU A 71 0.17 9.40 -19.61
C GLU A 71 -1.27 9.13 -19.18
N TYR A 72 -1.79 7.94 -19.47
CA TYR A 72 -3.11 7.50 -18.97
C TYR A 72 -3.20 7.54 -17.44
N LEU A 73 -2.21 6.99 -16.75
CA LEU A 73 -2.16 6.94 -15.28
C LEU A 73 -2.10 8.35 -14.66
N LYS A 74 -1.36 9.29 -15.27
CA LYS A 74 -1.34 10.70 -14.86
C LYS A 74 -2.70 11.36 -15.02
N ASN A 75 -3.40 11.08 -16.12
CA ASN A 75 -4.73 11.61 -16.36
C ASN A 75 -5.76 11.09 -15.34
N ILE A 76 -5.67 9.80 -14.96
CA ILE A 76 -6.48 9.23 -13.85
C ILE A 76 -6.13 9.91 -12.52
N TYR A 77 -4.86 10.03 -12.18
CA TYR A 77 -4.39 10.73 -10.99
C TYR A 77 -4.93 12.17 -10.94
N ASN A 78 -4.78 12.93 -12.01
CA ASN A 78 -5.30 14.29 -12.10
C ASN A 78 -6.81 14.34 -11.87
N THR A 79 -7.55 13.39 -12.47
CA THR A 79 -9.00 13.31 -12.28
C THR A 79 -9.37 13.07 -10.82
N ILE A 80 -8.70 12.15 -10.13
CA ILE A 80 -8.91 11.87 -8.70
C ILE A 80 -8.60 13.13 -7.87
N VAL A 81 -7.44 13.75 -8.12
CA VAL A 81 -7.01 14.94 -7.35
C VAL A 81 -7.97 16.11 -7.56
N TYR A 82 -8.32 16.43 -8.79
CA TYR A 82 -9.18 17.61 -9.06
C TYR A 82 -10.62 17.36 -8.67
N ARG A 83 -11.23 16.25 -9.08
CA ARG A 83 -12.66 16.00 -8.86
C ARG A 83 -12.95 15.54 -7.44
N ASP A 84 -12.21 14.55 -6.96
CA ASP A 84 -12.57 13.83 -5.73
C ASP A 84 -11.91 14.42 -4.48
N ILE A 85 -10.90 15.28 -4.66
CA ILE A 85 -10.18 15.93 -3.55
C ILE A 85 -10.34 17.45 -3.59
N ILE A 86 -9.77 18.15 -4.60
CA ILE A 86 -9.73 19.62 -4.62
C ILE A 86 -11.15 20.22 -4.61
N ASN A 87 -12.00 19.80 -5.56
CA ASN A 87 -13.36 20.34 -5.65
C ASN A 87 -14.22 19.95 -4.45
N ARG A 88 -14.11 18.70 -4.00
CA ARG A 88 -14.93 18.18 -2.90
C ARG A 88 -14.64 18.83 -1.56
N PHE A 89 -13.36 19.02 -1.24
CA PHE A 89 -12.92 19.60 0.03
C PHE A 89 -12.57 21.08 -0.07
N SER A 90 -12.85 21.72 -1.21
CA SER A 90 -12.58 23.13 -1.48
C SER A 90 -11.14 23.52 -1.14
N ILE A 91 -10.19 22.70 -1.57
CA ILE A 91 -8.76 22.89 -1.27
C ILE A 91 -8.24 24.11 -2.01
N ARG A 92 -7.67 25.06 -1.27
CA ARG A 92 -7.08 26.29 -1.82
C ARG A 92 -5.58 26.14 -2.14
N ASN A 93 -4.85 25.37 -1.34
CA ASN A 93 -3.41 25.19 -1.53
C ASN A 93 -3.14 23.89 -2.31
N THR A 94 -3.33 23.95 -3.63
CA THR A 94 -3.13 22.82 -4.54
C THR A 94 -1.66 22.44 -4.69
N LEU A 95 -0.76 23.45 -4.68
CA LEU A 95 0.68 23.21 -4.75
C LEU A 95 1.17 22.36 -3.57
N PHE A 96 0.71 22.67 -2.36
CA PHE A 96 1.03 21.86 -1.19
C PHE A 96 0.50 20.42 -1.33
N LEU A 97 -0.74 20.26 -1.81
CA LEU A 97 -1.33 18.92 -2.03
C LEU A 97 -0.47 18.11 -3.00
N GLU A 98 -0.04 18.68 -4.11
CA GLU A 98 0.83 18.01 -5.09
C GLU A 98 2.17 17.59 -4.48
N GLN A 99 2.82 18.49 -3.74
CA GLN A 99 4.09 18.18 -3.05
C GLN A 99 3.92 17.08 -1.99
N LEU A 100 2.81 17.11 -1.24
CA LEU A 100 2.50 16.08 -0.25
C LEU A 100 2.30 14.72 -0.92
N VAL A 101 1.59 14.66 -2.04
CA VAL A 101 1.38 13.41 -2.78
C VAL A 101 2.70 12.88 -3.34
N GLN A 102 3.55 13.74 -3.89
CA GLN A 102 4.90 13.34 -4.35
C GLN A 102 5.75 12.81 -3.20
N PHE A 103 5.72 13.48 -2.04
CA PHE A 103 6.40 13.00 -0.84
C PHE A 103 5.90 11.62 -0.41
N LEU A 104 4.60 11.41 -0.36
CA LEU A 104 4.01 10.11 0.02
C LEU A 104 4.32 9.02 -1.01
N ALA A 105 4.39 9.35 -2.31
CA ALA A 105 4.79 8.42 -3.35
C ALA A 105 6.27 8.01 -3.24
N ALA A 106 7.14 8.94 -2.87
CA ALA A 106 8.55 8.67 -2.61
C ALA A 106 8.76 7.85 -1.32
N GLN A 107 7.87 8.02 -0.33
CA GLN A 107 7.98 7.43 1.01
C GLN A 107 6.89 6.37 1.29
N THR A 108 6.31 5.74 0.24
CA THR A 108 5.35 4.65 0.46
C THR A 108 5.94 3.58 1.37
N GLY A 109 5.15 3.07 2.30
CA GLY A 109 5.59 2.09 3.30
C GLY A 109 6.47 2.65 4.43
N SER A 110 6.86 3.92 4.40
CA SER A 110 7.64 4.54 5.47
C SER A 110 6.74 5.12 6.56
N LEU A 111 7.30 5.26 7.77
CA LEU A 111 6.60 5.88 8.90
C LEU A 111 6.28 7.35 8.59
N PHE A 112 5.01 7.68 8.65
CA PHE A 112 4.52 9.03 8.42
C PHE A 112 4.55 9.87 9.70
N SER A 113 5.03 11.11 9.57
CA SER A 113 4.96 12.09 10.65
C SER A 113 4.55 13.45 10.09
N ALA A 114 3.31 13.86 10.36
CA ALA A 114 2.80 15.16 9.99
C ALA A 114 3.66 16.31 10.56
N LYS A 115 4.21 16.13 11.77
CA LYS A 115 5.12 17.09 12.39
C LYS A 115 6.42 17.23 11.59
N LYS A 116 7.09 16.12 11.22
CA LYS A 116 8.33 16.17 10.42
C LYS A 116 8.10 16.85 9.07
N ILE A 117 6.96 16.58 8.42
CA ILE A 117 6.58 17.22 7.15
C ILE A 117 6.34 18.72 7.36
N SER A 118 5.60 19.09 8.40
CA SER A 118 5.36 20.50 8.76
C SER A 118 6.67 21.25 9.02
N ASP A 119 7.60 20.65 9.79
CA ASP A 119 8.89 21.24 10.11
C ASP A 119 9.76 21.37 8.83
N PHE A 120 9.77 20.37 7.96
CA PHE A 120 10.44 20.44 6.65
C PHE A 120 9.86 21.56 5.78
N LEU A 121 8.55 21.66 5.67
CA LEU A 121 7.88 22.71 4.88
C LEU A 121 8.18 24.10 5.42
N LYS A 122 8.23 24.24 6.73
CA LYS A 122 8.61 25.50 7.38
C LYS A 122 10.03 25.94 6.99
N SER A 123 10.97 25.00 6.88
CA SER A 123 12.33 25.27 6.38
C SER A 123 12.33 25.75 4.92
N GLN A 124 11.32 25.36 4.13
CA GLN A 124 11.08 25.82 2.76
C GLN A 124 10.21 27.11 2.69
N ARG A 125 9.98 27.79 3.83
CA ARG A 125 9.11 28.98 3.98
C ARG A 125 7.63 28.73 3.67
N ILE A 126 7.19 27.47 3.76
CA ILE A 126 5.78 27.07 3.63
C ILE A 126 5.24 26.81 5.02
N ASN A 127 4.32 27.67 5.48
CA ASN A 127 3.72 27.53 6.81
C ASN A 127 2.49 26.63 6.74
N MET A 128 2.63 25.39 7.18
CA MET A 128 1.57 24.39 7.22
C MET A 128 1.60 23.69 8.57
N ALA A 129 0.53 23.80 9.34
CA ALA A 129 0.44 23.17 10.65
C ALA A 129 0.32 21.64 10.53
N PRO A 130 0.85 20.83 11.47
CA PRO A 130 0.78 19.38 11.43
C PRO A 130 -0.64 18.81 11.27
N ASN A 131 -1.63 19.41 11.92
CA ASN A 131 -3.03 19.00 11.78
C ASN A 131 -3.59 19.25 10.37
N GLN A 132 -3.16 20.29 9.69
CA GLN A 132 -3.52 20.52 8.29
C GLN A 132 -2.89 19.47 7.38
N VAL A 133 -1.61 19.13 7.57
CA VAL A 133 -0.95 18.03 6.85
C VAL A 133 -1.76 16.73 7.04
N GLN A 134 -2.14 16.41 8.30
CA GLN A 134 -2.96 15.24 8.61
C GLN A 134 -4.30 15.25 7.87
N THR A 135 -4.98 16.42 7.83
CA THR A 135 -6.26 16.59 7.14
C THR A 135 -6.13 16.29 5.63
N TYR A 136 -5.08 16.81 4.98
CA TYR A 136 -4.85 16.54 3.56
C TYR A 136 -4.60 15.05 3.28
N VAL A 137 -3.84 14.39 4.16
CA VAL A 137 -3.65 12.94 4.05
C VAL A 137 -4.98 12.18 4.21
N GLN A 138 -5.86 12.61 5.12
CA GLN A 138 -7.20 12.01 5.26
C GLN A 138 -8.04 12.17 3.97
N TYR A 139 -7.91 13.29 3.27
CA TYR A 139 -8.59 13.47 1.98
C TYR A 139 -8.08 12.48 0.92
N LEU A 140 -6.76 12.23 0.88
CA LEU A 140 -6.15 11.24 -0.03
C LEU A 140 -6.64 9.81 0.30
N VAL A 141 -6.76 9.47 1.58
CA VAL A 141 -7.30 8.18 2.03
C VAL A 141 -8.78 8.06 1.68
N SER A 142 -9.58 9.12 1.89
CA SER A 142 -11.01 9.09 1.58
C SER A 142 -11.30 9.00 0.08
N ALA A 143 -10.37 9.47 -0.77
CA ALA A 143 -10.44 9.31 -2.23
C ALA A 143 -9.88 7.97 -2.75
N PHE A 144 -9.59 7.02 -1.85
CA PHE A 144 -9.00 5.72 -2.17
C PHE A 144 -7.67 5.79 -2.95
N LEU A 145 -6.94 6.91 -2.86
CA LEU A 145 -5.60 7.00 -3.43
C LEU A 145 -4.58 6.28 -2.55
N LEU A 146 -4.80 6.34 -1.23
CA LEU A 146 -3.94 5.77 -0.20
C LEU A 146 -4.71 4.89 0.77
N HIS A 147 -4.06 3.86 1.25
CA HIS A 147 -4.45 3.11 2.44
C HIS A 147 -3.64 3.58 3.64
N LYS A 148 -4.34 3.83 4.75
CA LYS A 148 -3.73 4.09 6.05
C LYS A 148 -3.58 2.80 6.81
N VAL A 149 -2.37 2.50 7.30
CA VAL A 149 -2.07 1.28 8.07
C VAL A 149 -1.54 1.65 9.44
N ALA A 150 -2.32 1.30 10.46
CA ALA A 150 -1.97 1.59 11.84
C ALA A 150 -0.88 0.64 12.33
N ARG A 151 -0.05 1.13 13.27
CA ARG A 151 0.94 0.31 14.00
C ARG A 151 0.28 -0.35 15.21
N TYR A 152 0.66 -1.59 15.44
CA TYR A 152 0.15 -2.40 16.54
C TYR A 152 1.29 -2.91 17.42
N ASP A 153 1.24 -2.58 18.70
CA ASP A 153 2.17 -3.06 19.72
C ASP A 153 1.82 -4.51 20.08
N LEU A 154 2.70 -5.44 19.74
CA LEU A 154 2.52 -6.88 20.00
C LEU A 154 2.59 -7.22 21.50
N VAL A 155 3.35 -6.46 22.28
CA VAL A 155 3.47 -6.66 23.74
C VAL A 155 2.30 -6.00 24.46
N GLY A 156 2.07 -4.72 24.21
CA GLY A 156 1.00 -3.94 24.85
C GLY A 156 -0.39 -4.23 24.27
N LYS A 157 -0.50 -4.98 23.19
CA LYS A 157 -1.76 -5.35 22.50
C LYS A 157 -2.66 -4.17 22.21
N ARG A 158 -2.06 -3.06 21.73
CA ARG A 158 -2.75 -1.79 21.45
C ARG A 158 -2.27 -1.16 20.15
N LEU A 159 -3.15 -0.36 19.55
CA LEU A 159 -2.78 0.47 18.41
C LEU A 159 -2.00 1.71 18.88
N PHE A 160 -1.02 2.12 18.09
CA PHE A 160 -0.36 3.40 18.27
C PHE A 160 -1.21 4.52 17.68
N GLU A 161 -1.26 5.66 18.34
CA GLU A 161 -1.98 6.84 17.87
C GLU A 161 -1.25 7.58 16.73
N ILE A 162 0.06 7.39 16.64
CA ILE A 162 0.93 8.08 15.69
C ILE A 162 1.88 7.11 14.99
N GLY A 163 2.41 7.52 13.86
CA GLY A 163 3.40 6.76 13.12
C GLY A 163 2.79 5.73 12.19
N ASP A 164 1.60 6.02 11.64
CA ASP A 164 0.99 5.19 10.59
C ASP A 164 1.90 5.07 9.37
N LYS A 165 1.76 3.97 8.63
CA LYS A 165 2.29 3.85 7.27
C LYS A 165 1.18 4.11 6.26
N TYR A 166 1.58 4.53 5.05
CA TYR A 166 0.65 4.74 3.94
C TYR A 166 1.14 3.98 2.71
N TYR A 167 0.21 3.27 2.07
CA TYR A 167 0.44 2.53 0.84
C TYR A 167 -0.49 3.02 -0.25
N PHE A 168 0.00 3.10 -1.49
CA PHE A 168 -0.85 3.42 -2.62
C PHE A 168 -1.77 2.25 -2.96
N GLU A 169 -3.04 2.55 -3.22
CA GLU A 169 -4.00 1.55 -3.68
C GLU A 169 -3.55 0.97 -5.03
N ASN A 170 -3.02 1.83 -5.92
CA ASN A 170 -2.53 1.42 -7.23
C ASN A 170 -1.07 1.83 -7.43
N LEU A 171 -0.19 0.85 -7.66
CA LEU A 171 1.24 1.08 -7.88
C LEU A 171 1.53 1.85 -9.18
N GLY A 172 0.74 1.64 -10.23
CA GLY A 172 0.90 2.38 -11.48
C GLY A 172 0.70 3.89 -11.28
N ILE A 173 -0.30 4.29 -10.49
CA ILE A 173 -0.51 5.70 -10.13
C ILE A 173 0.67 6.21 -9.30
N ARG A 174 1.14 5.45 -8.29
CA ARG A 174 2.35 5.82 -7.53
C ARG A 174 3.55 6.04 -8.45
N ASN A 175 3.76 5.14 -9.40
CA ASN A 175 4.88 5.21 -10.32
C ASN A 175 4.73 6.34 -11.36
N ALA A 176 3.51 6.68 -11.76
CA ALA A 176 3.25 7.83 -12.63
C ALA A 176 3.57 9.17 -11.94
N ILE A 177 3.41 9.25 -10.62
CA ILE A 177 3.68 10.45 -9.81
C ILE A 177 5.18 10.61 -9.53
N TRP A 178 5.86 9.55 -9.11
CA TRP A 178 7.24 9.60 -8.60
C TRP A 178 8.27 9.00 -9.56
N GLY A 179 7.84 8.17 -10.49
CA GLY A 179 8.68 7.37 -11.37
C GLY A 179 8.84 5.92 -10.87
N TYR A 180 9.07 5.01 -11.81
CA TYR A 180 9.41 3.62 -11.52
C TYR A 180 10.93 3.49 -11.46
N ARG A 181 11.47 3.38 -10.25
CA ARG A 181 12.92 3.41 -9.97
C ARG A 181 13.38 2.11 -9.34
N ILE A 182 14.60 1.69 -9.67
CA ILE A 182 15.21 0.46 -9.12
C ILE A 182 15.41 0.59 -7.60
N GLU A 183 15.79 1.77 -7.12
CA GLU A 183 16.02 2.06 -5.71
C GLU A 183 14.77 1.93 -4.85
N ASP A 184 13.60 2.07 -5.46
CA ASP A 184 12.30 1.97 -4.78
C ASP A 184 11.74 0.53 -4.76
N ARG A 185 12.43 -0.45 -5.36
CA ARG A 185 11.91 -1.82 -5.50
C ARG A 185 11.45 -2.42 -4.16
N GLY A 186 12.21 -2.24 -3.09
CA GLY A 186 11.82 -2.71 -1.75
C GLY A 186 10.45 -2.15 -1.33
N LYS A 187 10.26 -0.83 -1.46
CA LYS A 187 8.99 -0.16 -1.14
C LYS A 187 7.84 -0.61 -2.05
N ILE A 188 8.13 -0.87 -3.33
CA ILE A 188 7.13 -1.33 -4.30
C ILE A 188 6.64 -2.73 -3.96
N ILE A 189 7.54 -3.67 -3.63
CA ILE A 189 7.14 -5.03 -3.26
C ILE A 189 6.43 -5.05 -1.89
N GLU A 190 6.82 -4.23 -0.94
CA GLU A 190 6.09 -4.07 0.33
C GLU A 190 4.66 -3.56 0.07
N ASN A 191 4.50 -2.55 -0.77
CA ASN A 191 3.18 -2.02 -1.13
C ASN A 191 2.31 -3.07 -1.86
N VAL A 192 2.87 -3.85 -2.79
CA VAL A 192 2.07 -4.88 -3.49
C VAL A 192 1.70 -6.04 -2.58
N VAL A 193 2.56 -6.43 -1.65
CA VAL A 193 2.24 -7.43 -0.62
C VAL A 193 1.08 -6.94 0.26
N TYR A 194 1.14 -5.68 0.72
CA TYR A 194 0.05 -5.05 1.45
C TYR A 194 -1.27 -5.11 0.66
N ASN A 195 -1.26 -4.62 -0.59
CA ASN A 195 -2.46 -4.60 -1.44
C ASN A 195 -3.03 -6.00 -1.67
N HIS A 196 -2.16 -7.00 -1.86
CA HIS A 196 -2.60 -8.39 -2.01
C HIS A 196 -3.27 -8.93 -0.75
N LEU A 197 -2.73 -8.67 0.44
CA LEU A 197 -3.33 -9.07 1.72
C LEU A 197 -4.72 -8.44 1.89
N VAL A 198 -4.86 -7.13 1.62
CA VAL A 198 -6.14 -6.42 1.70
C VAL A 198 -7.13 -6.96 0.67
N PHE A 199 -6.70 -7.15 -0.57
CA PHE A 199 -7.50 -7.77 -1.63
C PHE A 199 -8.05 -9.15 -1.21
N ARG A 200 -7.25 -9.93 -0.48
CA ARG A 200 -7.64 -11.24 0.09
C ARG A 200 -8.58 -11.11 1.29
N GLY A 201 -8.92 -9.89 1.71
CA GLY A 201 -9.84 -9.61 2.81
C GLY A 201 -9.20 -9.67 4.19
N TYR A 202 -7.87 -9.58 4.29
CA TYR A 202 -7.20 -9.45 5.59
C TYR A 202 -7.29 -8.01 6.11
N ILE A 203 -7.46 -7.88 7.41
CA ILE A 203 -7.20 -6.63 8.14
C ILE A 203 -5.71 -6.60 8.44
N VAL A 204 -5.02 -5.59 7.91
CA VAL A 204 -3.56 -5.50 7.96
C VAL A 204 -3.12 -4.38 8.89
N LYS A 205 -2.12 -4.66 9.73
CA LYS A 205 -1.47 -3.71 10.63
C LYS A 205 0.04 -3.86 10.49
N VAL A 206 0.79 -2.83 10.84
CA VAL A 206 2.26 -2.91 11.01
C VAL A 206 2.54 -3.35 12.44
N GLY A 207 3.33 -4.43 12.61
CA GLY A 207 3.68 -4.94 13.93
C GLY A 207 4.85 -4.19 14.56
N VAL A 208 4.82 -4.00 15.86
CA VAL A 208 5.91 -3.46 16.66
C VAL A 208 6.17 -4.37 17.84
N LEU A 209 7.42 -4.82 17.99
CA LEU A 209 7.88 -5.67 19.07
C LEU A 209 9.14 -5.05 19.70
N GLY A 210 8.97 -4.19 20.70
CA GLY A 210 10.05 -3.38 21.25
C GLY A 210 10.60 -2.41 20.21
N ASP A 211 11.85 -2.56 19.85
CA ASP A 211 12.57 -1.79 18.81
C ASP A 211 12.44 -2.41 17.39
N LYS A 212 11.84 -3.61 17.28
CA LYS A 212 11.68 -4.35 16.04
C LYS A 212 10.35 -4.01 15.37
N GLU A 213 10.38 -3.92 14.04
CA GLU A 213 9.20 -3.75 13.21
C GLU A 213 8.91 -5.03 12.43
N ILE A 214 7.63 -5.41 12.37
CA ILE A 214 7.11 -6.47 11.51
C ILE A 214 6.29 -5.78 10.44
N ASP A 215 6.61 -5.98 9.18
CA ASP A 215 5.97 -5.26 8.09
C ASP A 215 4.46 -5.42 8.13
N PHE A 216 3.96 -6.67 8.27
CA PHE A 216 2.53 -6.89 8.33
C PHE A 216 2.12 -7.96 9.35
N ILE A 217 1.09 -7.61 10.12
CA ILE A 217 0.22 -8.52 10.86
C ILE A 217 -1.08 -8.56 10.08
N ALA A 218 -1.44 -9.68 9.49
CA ALA A 218 -2.65 -9.83 8.70
C ALA A 218 -3.63 -10.79 9.40
N GLU A 219 -4.84 -10.31 9.68
CA GLU A 219 -5.88 -11.02 10.43
C GLU A 219 -7.14 -11.17 9.60
N LYS A 220 -7.70 -12.40 9.54
CA LYS A 220 -8.95 -12.71 8.84
C LYS A 220 -9.61 -13.93 9.46
N ASN A 221 -10.90 -13.86 9.81
CA ASN A 221 -11.69 -15.00 10.29
C ASN A 221 -10.99 -15.84 11.38
N ASN A 222 -10.41 -15.20 12.40
CA ASN A 222 -9.61 -15.82 13.46
C ASN A 222 -8.25 -16.40 13.00
N GLU A 223 -7.89 -16.28 11.74
CA GLU A 223 -6.55 -16.54 11.26
C GLU A 223 -5.67 -15.30 11.44
N LYS A 224 -4.42 -15.54 11.80
CA LYS A 224 -3.40 -14.50 11.89
C LYS A 224 -2.12 -15.00 11.22
N ILE A 225 -1.50 -14.16 10.43
CA ILE A 225 -0.18 -14.41 9.83
C ILE A 225 0.73 -13.20 10.04
N TYR A 226 2.02 -13.46 10.17
CA TYR A 226 3.05 -12.43 10.18
C TYR A 226 3.83 -12.48 8.89
N VAL A 227 3.99 -11.34 8.24
CA VAL A 227 4.67 -11.24 6.95
C VAL A 227 5.76 -10.19 7.05
N GLN A 228 6.97 -10.58 6.66
CA GLN A 228 8.09 -9.68 6.44
C GLN A 228 8.40 -9.65 4.95
N VAL A 229 8.84 -8.52 4.43
CA VAL A 229 9.11 -8.34 3.00
C VAL A 229 10.56 -7.93 2.80
N ALA A 230 11.31 -8.73 2.06
CA ALA A 230 12.70 -8.46 1.74
C ALA A 230 12.93 -8.45 0.22
N LEU A 231 13.78 -7.54 -0.26
CA LEU A 231 14.15 -7.53 -1.68
C LEU A 231 14.95 -8.80 -2.02
N THR A 232 15.92 -9.14 -1.17
CA THR A 232 16.76 -10.33 -1.25
C THR A 232 17.16 -10.78 0.16
N LEU A 233 17.57 -12.04 0.30
CA LEU A 233 18.09 -12.63 1.55
C LEU A 233 19.56 -13.06 1.39
N GLU A 234 20.28 -12.54 0.40
CA GLU A 234 21.67 -12.92 0.14
C GLU A 234 22.65 -12.42 1.21
N GLU A 235 22.34 -11.30 1.85
CA GLU A 235 23.15 -10.74 2.90
C GLU A 235 22.77 -11.29 4.27
N GLU A 236 23.74 -11.83 5.02
CA GLU A 236 23.55 -12.40 6.37
C GLU A 236 22.87 -11.41 7.33
N LYS A 237 23.25 -10.14 7.31
CA LYS A 237 22.61 -9.09 8.12
C LYS A 237 21.15 -8.89 7.79
N THR A 238 20.77 -8.99 6.50
CA THR A 238 19.38 -8.91 6.07
C THR A 238 18.62 -10.13 6.57
N MET A 239 19.18 -11.33 6.42
CA MET A 239 18.59 -12.55 6.98
C MET A 239 18.36 -12.46 8.48
N GLU A 240 19.40 -12.10 9.24
CA GLU A 240 19.31 -11.95 10.70
C GLU A 240 18.20 -10.97 11.11
N ARG A 241 18.07 -9.85 10.40
CA ARG A 241 17.04 -8.86 10.67
C ARG A 241 15.65 -9.39 10.36
N GLU A 242 15.41 -9.87 9.14
CA GLU A 242 14.06 -10.26 8.68
C GLU A 242 13.55 -11.50 9.43
N PHE A 243 14.39 -12.51 9.62
CA PHE A 243 14.00 -13.67 10.42
C PHE A 243 14.01 -13.39 11.91
N GLY A 244 15.01 -12.65 12.42
CA GLY A 244 15.12 -12.32 13.83
C GLY A 244 13.95 -11.50 14.37
N ASN A 245 13.35 -10.65 13.54
CA ASN A 245 12.12 -9.94 13.90
C ASN A 245 10.94 -10.90 14.07
N LEU A 246 10.74 -11.82 13.13
CA LEU A 246 9.66 -12.81 13.18
C LEU A 246 9.86 -13.86 14.27
N LEU A 247 11.09 -14.35 14.46
CA LEU A 247 11.42 -15.35 15.47
C LEU A 247 11.31 -14.82 16.91
N ALA A 248 11.41 -13.50 17.09
CA ALA A 248 11.21 -12.86 18.40
C ALA A 248 9.74 -12.82 18.83
N ILE A 249 8.79 -13.13 17.93
CA ILE A 249 7.37 -13.18 18.28
C ILE A 249 7.07 -14.52 18.96
N ASP A 250 6.72 -14.46 20.25
CA ASP A 250 6.42 -15.62 21.08
C ASP A 250 4.97 -16.07 20.91
N ASP A 251 4.63 -16.55 19.70
CA ASP A 251 3.37 -17.24 19.42
C ASP A 251 3.51 -18.23 18.26
N ASN A 252 2.49 -19.09 18.09
CA ASN A 252 2.49 -20.17 17.10
C ASN A 252 1.79 -19.82 15.78
N TYR A 253 1.46 -18.57 15.54
CA TYR A 253 0.87 -18.18 14.26
C TYR A 253 1.88 -18.29 13.12
N PRO A 254 1.43 -18.60 11.90
CA PRO A 254 2.31 -18.68 10.74
C PRO A 254 3.12 -17.40 10.52
N LYS A 255 4.40 -17.60 10.24
CA LYS A 255 5.37 -16.54 9.96
C LYS A 255 5.97 -16.79 8.59
N MET A 256 6.10 -15.74 7.78
CA MET A 256 6.70 -15.84 6.45
C MET A 256 7.51 -14.61 6.07
N VAL A 257 8.54 -14.85 5.26
CA VAL A 257 9.29 -13.81 4.56
C VAL A 257 8.93 -13.91 3.08
N VAL A 258 8.47 -12.80 2.49
CA VAL A 258 8.20 -12.69 1.06
C VAL A 258 9.39 -12.00 0.40
N THR A 259 9.99 -12.64 -0.60
CA THR A 259 11.15 -12.14 -1.34
C THR A 259 10.81 -11.88 -2.79
N LEU A 260 11.54 -10.96 -3.47
CA LEU A 260 11.31 -10.74 -4.89
C LEU A 260 11.58 -11.99 -5.72
N ASN A 261 12.67 -12.68 -5.45
CA ASN A 261 13.12 -13.88 -6.17
C ASN A 261 12.94 -15.14 -5.32
N ALA A 262 12.86 -16.28 -6.00
CA ALA A 262 12.86 -17.58 -5.35
C ALA A 262 14.20 -17.85 -4.64
N PHE A 263 14.14 -18.57 -3.53
CA PHE A 263 15.31 -19.03 -2.77
C PHE A 263 15.40 -20.56 -2.82
N ASP A 264 16.61 -21.09 -2.62
CA ASP A 264 16.87 -22.53 -2.70
C ASP A 264 16.23 -23.34 -1.55
N TRP A 265 15.84 -22.65 -0.47
CA TRP A 265 15.22 -23.26 0.71
C TRP A 265 13.89 -22.61 1.04
N ALA A 266 12.91 -23.45 1.39
CA ALA A 266 11.52 -23.06 1.58
C ALA A 266 11.19 -22.54 3.00
N SER A 267 12.10 -22.75 3.97
CA SER A 267 11.88 -22.30 5.36
C SER A 267 13.18 -22.19 6.14
N TYR A 268 13.20 -21.30 7.13
CA TYR A 268 14.28 -21.13 8.09
C TYR A 268 13.69 -21.07 9.51
N GLN A 269 14.08 -22.02 10.37
CA GLN A 269 13.61 -22.13 11.76
C GLN A 269 12.06 -22.03 11.91
N GLY A 270 11.33 -22.66 10.99
CA GLY A 270 9.85 -22.64 11.00
C GLY A 270 9.20 -21.43 10.30
N VAL A 271 9.97 -20.41 9.93
CA VAL A 271 9.49 -19.29 9.12
C VAL A 271 9.54 -19.68 7.65
N LYS A 272 8.41 -19.58 6.93
CA LYS A 272 8.35 -19.88 5.49
C LYS A 272 9.04 -18.79 4.67
N VAL A 273 9.69 -19.19 3.58
CA VAL A 273 10.20 -18.26 2.55
C VAL A 273 9.39 -18.48 1.28
N VAL A 274 8.86 -17.40 0.74
CA VAL A 274 7.97 -17.44 -0.43
C VAL A 274 8.39 -16.36 -1.41
N ASP A 275 8.63 -16.71 -2.67
CA ASP A 275 8.84 -15.69 -3.70
C ASP A 275 7.57 -14.91 -4.01
N LEU A 276 7.73 -13.65 -4.43
CA LEU A 276 6.62 -12.73 -4.63
C LEU A 276 5.59 -13.25 -5.64
N ARG A 277 6.00 -13.87 -6.75
CA ARG A 277 5.07 -14.42 -7.73
C ARG A 277 4.21 -15.53 -7.13
N SER A 278 4.84 -16.48 -6.42
CA SER A 278 4.14 -17.54 -5.72
C SER A 278 3.21 -17.01 -4.66
N PHE A 279 3.62 -15.98 -3.92
CA PHE A 279 2.78 -15.30 -2.94
C PHE A 279 1.53 -14.68 -3.58
N LEU A 280 1.69 -13.95 -4.68
CA LEU A 280 0.58 -13.28 -5.39
C LEU A 280 -0.35 -14.26 -6.13
N MET A 281 0.13 -15.45 -6.49
CA MET A 281 -0.67 -16.51 -7.17
C MET A 281 -1.45 -17.39 -6.19
N LYS A 282 -1.05 -17.48 -4.93
CA LYS A 282 -1.69 -18.38 -3.97
C LYS A 282 -3.07 -17.88 -3.55
N ASN A 283 -4.03 -18.82 -3.58
CA ASN A 283 -5.28 -18.70 -2.85
C ASN A 283 -5.05 -19.25 -1.43
N TRP A 284 -4.98 -18.37 -0.48
CA TRP A 284 -4.82 -18.67 0.95
C TRP A 284 -6.13 -19.19 1.53
#